data_032537f88b6a96c1796e7fdc5b702fd7
#
_entry.id   032537f88b6a96c1796e7fdc5b702fd7
#
_cell.length_a   1.000
_cell.length_b   1.000
_cell.length_c   1.000
_cell.angle_alpha   90.00
_cell.angle_beta   90.00
_cell.angle_gamma   90.00
#
_symmetry.space_group_name_H-M   'P 1'
#
loop_
_entity.id
_entity.type
_entity.pdbx_description
1 polymer ?
#
loop_
_entity_poly.entity_id
_entity_poly.type
_entity_poly.pdbx_seq_one_letter_code
_entity_poly.pdbx_strand_id
1 'polypeptide(L)'
;MSNFDHFVGTRPVSDKHAFDVDALAAWLATHLDGFKGPLTVEMFKGGQSNPTYKLLTPGQSYVMRAKPGPVARLLPSAHAIEREFAVMSGLQGTDVPVPRMHCLCEDESVIGRAFYVMEFMQGRVLWDQSLPGMGNAERGAIYDEMNRVIAALHTVRFAERGLASYGKPGNY
;
A
#
# COMPACT_ATOMS: atom_id res chain seq x y z
N MET A 1 -14.64 -23.50 2.54
CA MET A 1 -13.74 -22.43 2.99
C MET A 1 -12.49 -22.49 2.13
N SER A 2 -12.11 -21.37 1.52
CA SER A 2 -10.89 -21.29 0.73
C SER A 2 -9.67 -21.38 1.68
N ASN A 3 -8.58 -22.03 1.24
CA ASN A 3 -7.31 -22.07 2.01
C ASN A 3 -6.73 -20.67 2.30
N PHE A 4 -7.30 -19.62 1.73
CA PHE A 4 -6.84 -18.24 1.82
C PHE A 4 -7.71 -17.33 2.70
N ASP A 5 -8.81 -17.83 3.28
CA ASP A 5 -9.74 -17.03 4.11
C ASP A 5 -9.05 -16.36 5.30
N HIS A 6 -7.94 -16.94 5.79
CA HIS A 6 -7.14 -16.39 6.87
C HIS A 6 -6.32 -15.15 6.48
N PHE A 7 -6.15 -14.84 5.19
CA PHE A 7 -5.50 -13.63 4.69
C PHE A 7 -6.48 -12.50 4.36
N VAL A 8 -7.79 -12.78 4.35
CA VAL A 8 -8.82 -11.81 3.96
C VAL A 8 -9.28 -10.99 5.17
N GLY A 9 -9.47 -9.68 4.95
CA GLY A 9 -10.00 -8.76 5.95
C GLY A 9 -8.93 -8.18 6.88
N THR A 10 -9.42 -7.61 7.97
CA THR A 10 -8.62 -6.94 9.00
C THR A 10 -8.72 -7.65 10.35
N ARG A 11 -7.90 -7.24 11.28
CA ARG A 11 -7.88 -7.67 12.68
C ARG A 11 -7.46 -6.49 13.56
N PRO A 12 -7.70 -6.53 14.88
CA PRO A 12 -7.12 -5.55 15.80
C PRO A 12 -5.59 -5.50 15.67
N VAL A 13 -5.03 -4.32 15.88
CA VAL A 13 -3.57 -4.14 15.91
C VAL A 13 -3.00 -4.90 17.11
N SER A 14 -2.04 -5.78 16.86
CA SER A 14 -1.38 -6.52 17.95
C SER A 14 -0.33 -5.65 18.65
N ASP A 15 0.01 -5.95 19.90
CA ASP A 15 0.98 -5.22 20.73
C ASP A 15 2.33 -5.01 20.02
N LYS A 16 2.80 -6.02 19.28
CA LYS A 16 4.03 -5.95 18.46
C LYS A 16 3.99 -4.84 17.41
N HIS A 17 2.82 -4.48 16.94
CA HIS A 17 2.59 -3.52 15.87
C HIS A 17 1.87 -2.25 16.34
N ALA A 18 1.63 -2.15 17.65
CA ALA A 18 1.00 -0.98 18.27
C ALA A 18 1.86 0.29 18.11
N PHE A 19 1.19 1.40 18.08
CA PHE A 19 1.76 2.75 18.05
C PHE A 19 0.73 3.74 18.62
N ASP A 20 1.16 4.97 18.84
CA ASP A 20 0.28 6.03 19.33
C ASP A 20 -0.68 6.50 18.23
N VAL A 21 -1.96 6.14 18.36
CA VAL A 21 -3.02 6.47 17.39
C VAL A 21 -3.38 7.96 17.45
N ASP A 22 -3.28 8.58 18.62
CA ASP A 22 -3.58 10.01 18.79
C ASP A 22 -2.49 10.86 18.15
N ALA A 23 -1.22 10.47 18.28
CA ALA A 23 -0.10 11.10 17.58
C ALA A 23 -0.25 10.97 16.06
N LEU A 24 -0.63 9.79 15.55
CA LEU A 24 -0.93 9.61 14.13
C LEU A 24 -2.07 10.53 13.67
N ALA A 25 -3.17 10.58 14.43
CA ALA A 25 -4.34 11.40 14.08
C ALA A 25 -3.98 12.90 14.05
N ALA A 26 -3.19 13.38 15.01
CA ALA A 26 -2.71 14.76 15.05
C ALA A 26 -1.83 15.09 13.83
N TRP A 27 -0.92 14.18 13.45
CA TRP A 27 -0.08 14.34 12.28
C TRP A 27 -0.91 14.35 10.99
N LEU A 28 -1.87 13.42 10.83
CA LEU A 28 -2.76 13.34 9.67
C LEU A 28 -3.62 14.59 9.52
N ALA A 29 -4.06 15.20 10.60
CA ALA A 29 -4.86 16.42 10.56
C ALA A 29 -4.15 17.60 9.88
N THR A 30 -2.81 17.58 9.85
CA THR A 30 -1.98 18.63 9.23
C THR A 30 -1.38 18.24 7.88
N HIS A 31 -1.35 16.94 7.53
CA HIS A 31 -0.66 16.43 6.34
C HIS A 31 -1.56 15.70 5.35
N LEU A 32 -2.82 15.43 5.72
CA LEU A 32 -3.78 14.73 4.87
C LEU A 32 -5.00 15.61 4.63
N ASP A 33 -5.09 16.16 3.43
CA ASP A 33 -6.21 17.03 3.05
C ASP A 33 -7.55 16.33 3.26
N GLY A 34 -8.45 17.02 3.97
CA GLY A 34 -9.79 16.51 4.23
C GLY A 34 -9.89 15.47 5.35
N PHE A 35 -8.78 15.18 6.06
CA PHE A 35 -8.82 14.28 7.20
C PHE A 35 -9.73 14.85 8.32
N LYS A 36 -10.61 14.00 8.84
CA LYS A 36 -11.50 14.31 9.97
C LYS A 36 -11.58 13.08 10.88
N GLY A 37 -11.17 13.23 12.14
CA GLY A 37 -11.32 12.20 13.17
C GLY A 37 -12.79 12.00 13.63
N PRO A 38 -13.03 11.05 14.52
CA PRO A 38 -12.02 10.21 15.18
C PRO A 38 -11.39 9.18 14.25
N LEU A 39 -10.16 8.75 14.61
CA LEU A 39 -9.41 7.73 13.89
C LEU A 39 -9.50 6.38 14.61
N THR A 40 -9.84 5.34 13.88
CA THR A 40 -9.71 3.95 14.32
C THR A 40 -8.76 3.21 13.38
N VAL A 41 -7.92 2.33 13.93
CA VAL A 41 -6.90 1.61 13.18
C VAL A 41 -7.11 0.10 13.29
N GLU A 42 -7.13 -0.56 12.15
CA GLU A 42 -7.13 -2.02 12.04
C GLU A 42 -5.92 -2.45 11.22
N MET A 43 -5.45 -3.67 11.42
CA MET A 43 -4.34 -4.24 10.65
C MET A 43 -4.86 -5.24 9.63
N PHE A 44 -4.41 -5.18 8.36
CA PHE A 44 -4.72 -6.22 7.40
C PHE A 44 -4.08 -7.56 7.78
N LYS A 45 -4.79 -8.65 7.53
CA LYS A 45 -4.32 -10.02 7.83
C LYS A 45 -3.23 -10.48 6.85
N GLY A 46 -3.27 -9.98 5.62
CA GLY A 46 -2.27 -10.26 4.58
C GLY A 46 -1.12 -9.24 4.63
N GLY A 47 0.02 -9.58 4.02
CA GLY A 47 1.20 -8.74 3.94
C GLY A 47 2.20 -9.05 5.07
N GLN A 48 3.33 -9.69 4.70
CA GLN A 48 4.30 -10.17 5.71
C GLN A 48 5.50 -9.25 5.91
N SER A 49 5.83 -8.43 4.91
CA SER A 49 7.08 -7.66 4.91
C SER A 49 6.92 -6.29 5.56
N ASN A 50 5.95 -5.50 5.12
CA ASN A 50 5.64 -4.19 5.69
C ASN A 50 4.22 -4.22 6.27
N PRO A 51 4.04 -3.93 7.56
CA PRO A 51 2.72 -3.91 8.17
C PRO A 51 1.82 -2.89 7.46
N THR A 52 0.62 -3.32 7.14
CA THR A 52 -0.38 -2.52 6.43
C THR A 52 -1.62 -2.38 7.29
N TYR A 53 -2.10 -1.16 7.44
CA TYR A 53 -3.20 -0.80 8.31
C TYR A 53 -4.33 -0.17 7.53
N LYS A 54 -5.56 -0.43 7.96
CA LYS A 54 -6.73 0.31 7.54
C LYS A 54 -6.99 1.42 8.54
N LEU A 55 -7.04 2.63 8.06
CA LEU A 55 -7.38 3.83 8.82
C LEU A 55 -8.85 4.14 8.55
N LEU A 56 -9.66 4.13 9.60
CA LEU A 56 -11.10 4.34 9.54
C LEU A 56 -11.43 5.71 10.13
N THR A 57 -12.14 6.52 9.37
CA THR A 57 -12.71 7.80 9.82
C THR A 57 -14.19 7.85 9.49
N PRO A 58 -14.98 8.77 10.06
CA PRO A 58 -16.41 8.87 9.77
C PRO A 58 -16.78 9.09 8.30
N GLY A 59 -15.89 9.71 7.52
CA GLY A 59 -16.16 10.07 6.13
C GLY A 59 -15.57 9.11 5.10
N GLN A 60 -14.42 8.52 5.39
CA GLN A 60 -13.74 7.62 4.47
C GLN A 60 -12.70 6.73 5.16
N SER A 61 -12.23 5.75 4.42
CA SER A 61 -11.13 4.88 4.86
C SER A 61 -9.88 5.15 4.04
N TYR A 62 -8.72 4.94 4.66
CA TYR A 62 -7.41 5.00 4.00
C TYR A 62 -6.61 3.73 4.29
N VAL A 63 -5.51 3.56 3.59
CA VAL A 63 -4.52 2.53 3.87
C VAL A 63 -3.23 3.20 4.28
N MET A 64 -2.67 2.80 5.41
CA MET A 64 -1.33 3.17 5.84
C MET A 64 -0.41 1.95 5.72
N ARG A 65 0.75 2.16 5.13
CA ARG A 65 1.81 1.15 5.10
C ARG A 65 3.04 1.70 5.79
N ALA A 66 3.61 0.93 6.72
CA ALA A 66 4.70 1.38 7.57
C ALA A 66 5.90 0.44 7.49
N LYS A 67 7.09 0.94 7.79
CA LYS A 67 8.26 0.09 8.03
C LYS A 67 7.97 -0.87 9.19
N PRO A 68 8.58 -2.06 9.22
CA PRO A 68 8.57 -2.90 10.42
C PRO A 68 9.12 -2.13 11.62
N GLY A 69 8.62 -2.46 12.81
CA GLY A 69 9.07 -1.78 14.03
C GLY A 69 10.58 -2.01 14.33
N PRO A 70 11.15 -1.28 15.29
CA PRO A 70 12.59 -1.20 15.56
C PRO A 70 13.27 -2.52 15.92
N VAL A 71 12.52 -3.57 16.21
CA VAL A 71 13.05 -4.91 16.54
C VAL A 71 13.51 -5.70 15.30
N ALA A 72 13.14 -5.28 14.09
CA ALA A 72 13.51 -5.98 12.87
C ALA A 72 14.91 -5.54 12.41
N ARG A 73 15.88 -6.45 12.37
CA ARG A 73 17.15 -6.23 11.67
C ARG A 73 16.86 -6.18 10.17
N LEU A 74 16.77 -4.97 9.62
CA LEU A 74 16.48 -4.76 8.21
C LEU A 74 17.78 -4.73 7.39
N LEU A 75 17.75 -5.40 6.24
CA LEU A 75 18.77 -5.15 5.20
C LEU A 75 18.60 -3.70 4.69
N PRO A 76 19.69 -2.99 4.35
CA PRO A 76 19.65 -1.57 3.98
C PRO A 76 18.66 -1.19 2.87
N SER A 77 18.31 -2.12 1.99
CA SER A 77 17.37 -1.90 0.87
C SER A 77 16.01 -2.59 1.07
N ALA A 78 15.86 -3.37 2.14
CA ALA A 78 14.59 -4.03 2.44
C ALA A 78 13.64 -3.05 3.12
N HIS A 79 12.35 -3.14 2.77
CA HIS A 79 11.30 -2.34 3.40
C HIS A 79 11.38 -0.82 3.15
N ALA A 80 11.96 -0.41 2.03
CA ALA A 80 12.06 0.99 1.62
C ALA A 80 10.69 1.53 1.16
N ILE A 81 9.84 1.90 2.12
CA ILE A 81 8.48 2.40 1.84
C ILE A 81 8.49 3.72 1.06
N GLU A 82 9.52 4.54 1.25
CA GLU A 82 9.78 5.76 0.48
C GLU A 82 9.93 5.46 -1.02
N ARG A 83 10.53 4.31 -1.37
CA ARG A 83 10.63 3.86 -2.76
C ARG A 83 9.29 3.38 -3.30
N GLU A 84 8.52 2.64 -2.49
CA GLU A 84 7.15 2.24 -2.85
C GLU A 84 6.29 3.48 -3.10
N PHE A 85 6.34 4.46 -2.19
CA PHE A 85 5.61 5.71 -2.33
C PHE A 85 6.01 6.49 -3.60
N ALA A 86 7.31 6.62 -3.86
CA ALA A 86 7.82 7.35 -5.03
C ALA A 86 7.34 6.71 -6.34
N VAL A 87 7.41 5.38 -6.47
CA VAL A 87 6.95 4.66 -7.67
C VAL A 87 5.46 4.84 -7.88
N MET A 88 4.63 4.59 -6.86
CA MET A 88 3.19 4.73 -7.00
C MET A 88 2.78 6.18 -7.27
N SER A 89 3.46 7.16 -6.67
CA SER A 89 3.23 8.58 -6.96
C SER A 89 3.61 8.94 -8.39
N GLY A 90 4.73 8.44 -8.91
CA GLY A 90 5.15 8.66 -10.29
C GLY A 90 4.22 8.01 -11.33
N LEU A 91 3.54 6.93 -10.96
CA LEU A 91 2.58 6.24 -11.82
C LEU A 91 1.18 6.88 -11.83
N GLN A 92 0.88 7.81 -10.92
CA GLN A 92 -0.42 8.49 -10.93
C GLN A 92 -0.66 9.25 -12.24
N GLY A 93 -1.88 9.14 -12.76
CA GLY A 93 -2.25 9.76 -14.04
C GLY A 93 -1.64 9.07 -15.28
N THR A 94 -1.16 7.85 -15.13
CA THR A 94 -0.81 6.94 -16.23
C THR A 94 -1.91 5.88 -16.39
N ASP A 95 -1.79 5.02 -17.42
CA ASP A 95 -2.69 3.88 -17.64
C ASP A 95 -2.45 2.72 -16.67
N VAL A 96 -1.46 2.84 -15.75
CA VAL A 96 -1.20 1.88 -14.69
C VAL A 96 -2.10 2.19 -13.49
N PRO A 97 -3.02 1.31 -13.10
CA PRO A 97 -3.91 1.55 -11.97
C PRO A 97 -3.13 1.45 -10.64
N VAL A 98 -2.97 2.58 -9.98
CA VAL A 98 -2.37 2.67 -8.65
C VAL A 98 -3.32 3.43 -7.71
N PRO A 99 -3.35 3.13 -6.40
CA PRO A 99 -4.11 3.91 -5.44
C PRO A 99 -3.60 5.34 -5.39
N ARG A 100 -4.49 6.29 -5.12
CA ARG A 100 -4.08 7.68 -4.89
C ARG A 100 -3.14 7.75 -3.69
N MET A 101 -1.96 8.30 -3.89
CA MET A 101 -0.99 8.54 -2.84
C MET A 101 -1.31 9.87 -2.16
N HIS A 102 -1.37 9.87 -0.83
CA HIS A 102 -1.72 11.05 -0.06
C HIS A 102 -0.51 11.72 0.56
N CYS A 103 0.20 11.03 1.45
CA CYS A 103 1.33 11.61 2.18
C CYS A 103 2.34 10.53 2.58
N LEU A 104 3.60 10.94 2.72
CA LEU A 104 4.72 10.15 3.26
C LEU A 104 5.23 10.83 4.52
N CYS A 105 5.42 10.06 5.57
CA CYS A 105 6.07 10.49 6.80
C CYS A 105 7.37 9.70 7.00
N GLU A 106 8.49 10.39 6.92
CA GLU A 106 9.81 9.82 7.20
C GLU A 106 10.27 10.11 8.64
N ASP A 107 9.52 10.96 9.36
CA ASP A 107 9.78 11.25 10.76
C ASP A 107 9.30 10.11 11.65
N GLU A 108 10.25 9.31 12.12
CA GLU A 108 9.97 8.17 12.98
C GLU A 108 9.47 8.58 14.39
N SER A 109 9.60 9.85 14.77
CA SER A 109 9.12 10.33 16.09
C SER A 109 7.60 10.30 16.21
N VAL A 110 6.87 10.30 15.09
CA VAL A 110 5.40 10.33 15.07
C VAL A 110 4.79 9.02 15.60
N ILE A 111 5.19 7.88 15.04
CA ILE A 111 4.67 6.55 15.43
C ILE A 111 5.76 5.48 15.63
N GLY A 112 7.01 5.90 15.82
CA GLY A 112 8.17 5.01 16.00
C GLY A 112 8.69 4.38 14.71
N ARG A 113 8.18 4.78 13.54
CA ARG A 113 8.59 4.26 12.23
C ARG A 113 8.06 5.13 11.09
N ALA A 114 8.78 5.16 9.98
CA ALA A 114 8.31 5.83 8.77
C ALA A 114 7.10 5.10 8.17
N PHE A 115 6.20 5.85 7.54
CA PHE A 115 4.97 5.34 6.92
C PHE A 115 4.50 6.21 5.75
N TYR A 116 3.63 5.67 4.92
CA TYR A 116 2.86 6.45 3.96
C TYR A 116 1.38 6.10 4.01
N VAL A 117 0.56 7.04 3.52
CA VAL A 117 -0.89 6.89 3.44
C VAL A 117 -1.33 6.95 1.98
N MET A 118 -2.22 6.05 1.61
CA MET A 118 -2.80 5.94 0.30
C MET A 118 -4.31 5.69 0.38
N GLU A 119 -4.98 5.81 -0.73
CA GLU A 119 -6.39 5.49 -0.91
C GLU A 119 -6.70 4.05 -0.51
N PHE A 120 -7.85 3.86 0.16
CA PHE A 120 -8.40 2.53 0.37
C PHE A 120 -9.17 2.08 -0.87
N MET A 121 -8.57 1.19 -1.64
CA MET A 121 -9.21 0.57 -2.80
C MET A 121 -10.14 -0.55 -2.34
N GLN A 122 -11.44 -0.36 -2.57
CA GLN A 122 -12.41 -1.42 -2.33
C GLN A 122 -12.39 -2.42 -3.49
N GLY A 123 -12.19 -3.70 -3.17
CA GLY A 123 -12.10 -4.72 -4.20
C GLY A 123 -11.93 -6.13 -3.65
N ARG A 124 -11.76 -7.06 -4.55
CA ARG A 124 -11.48 -8.47 -4.25
C ARG A 124 -9.99 -8.74 -4.42
N VAL A 125 -9.40 -9.47 -3.48
CA VAL A 125 -8.05 -10.01 -3.64
C VAL A 125 -8.16 -11.44 -4.16
N LEU A 126 -7.60 -11.69 -5.32
CA LEU A 126 -7.62 -12.99 -5.98
C LEU A 126 -6.39 -13.79 -5.55
N TRP A 127 -6.50 -14.47 -4.42
CA TRP A 127 -5.39 -15.25 -3.83
C TRP A 127 -5.09 -16.53 -4.60
N ASP A 128 -6.14 -17.18 -5.12
CA ASP A 128 -6.00 -18.39 -5.95
C ASP A 128 -5.95 -17.99 -7.43
N GLN A 129 -4.80 -18.15 -8.02
CA GLN A 129 -4.54 -17.78 -9.42
C GLN A 129 -5.34 -18.63 -10.42
N SER A 130 -5.84 -19.80 -10.01
CA SER A 130 -6.73 -20.60 -10.85
C SER A 130 -8.14 -20.02 -10.98
N LEU A 131 -8.45 -18.99 -10.18
CA LEU A 131 -9.72 -18.26 -10.17
C LEU A 131 -10.92 -19.22 -10.04
N PRO A 132 -10.99 -20.03 -8.97
CA PRO A 132 -12.04 -21.02 -8.81
C PRO A 132 -13.43 -20.38 -8.75
N GLY A 133 -14.42 -21.05 -9.33
CA GLY A 133 -15.81 -20.56 -9.39
C GLY A 133 -16.08 -19.53 -10.48
N MET A 134 -15.07 -19.09 -11.22
CA MET A 134 -15.24 -18.15 -12.34
C MET A 134 -15.38 -18.90 -13.68
N GLY A 135 -16.22 -18.35 -14.56
CA GLY A 135 -16.37 -18.85 -15.93
C GLY A 135 -15.14 -18.52 -16.80
N ASN A 136 -15.02 -19.22 -17.95
CA ASN A 136 -13.87 -19.00 -18.85
C ASN A 136 -13.77 -17.56 -19.36
N ALA A 137 -14.89 -16.92 -19.66
CA ALA A 137 -14.92 -15.54 -20.12
C ALA A 137 -14.43 -14.56 -19.04
N GLU A 138 -14.87 -14.76 -17.77
CA GLU A 138 -14.44 -13.92 -16.64
C GLU A 138 -12.94 -14.11 -16.36
N ARG A 139 -12.45 -15.35 -16.37
CA ARG A 139 -11.01 -15.63 -16.23
C ARG A 139 -10.20 -14.99 -17.36
N GLY A 140 -10.67 -15.12 -18.62
CA GLY A 140 -10.04 -14.48 -19.78
C GLY A 140 -9.93 -12.97 -19.58
N ALA A 141 -11.01 -12.31 -19.21
CA ALA A 141 -11.02 -10.86 -18.98
C ALA A 141 -10.04 -10.40 -17.87
N ILE A 142 -9.90 -11.19 -16.79
CA ILE A 142 -8.93 -10.89 -15.72
C ILE A 142 -7.49 -10.98 -16.24
N TYR A 143 -7.15 -12.04 -16.97
CA TYR A 143 -5.80 -12.19 -17.51
C TYR A 143 -5.49 -11.17 -18.62
N ASP A 144 -6.47 -10.81 -19.43
CA ASP A 144 -6.33 -9.76 -20.44
C ASP A 144 -6.05 -8.42 -19.79
N GLU A 145 -6.76 -8.08 -18.69
CA GLU A 145 -6.51 -6.86 -17.93
C GLU A 145 -5.13 -6.88 -17.26
N MET A 146 -4.69 -8.01 -16.70
CA MET A 146 -3.33 -8.14 -16.17
C MET A 146 -2.28 -7.87 -17.24
N ASN A 147 -2.44 -8.42 -18.44
CA ASN A 147 -1.54 -8.17 -19.57
C ASN A 147 -1.56 -6.71 -20.00
N ARG A 148 -2.74 -6.07 -20.05
CA ARG A 148 -2.87 -4.65 -20.34
C ARG A 148 -2.10 -3.80 -19.34
N VAL A 149 -2.24 -4.07 -18.04
CA VAL A 149 -1.53 -3.33 -16.99
C VAL A 149 -0.02 -3.53 -17.08
N ILE A 150 0.45 -4.75 -17.34
CA ILE A 150 1.89 -5.03 -17.53
C ILE A 150 2.42 -4.24 -18.75
N ALA A 151 1.71 -4.26 -19.87
CA ALA A 151 2.09 -3.50 -21.04
C ALA A 151 2.11 -1.99 -20.78
N ALA A 152 1.11 -1.47 -20.08
CA ALA A 152 1.07 -0.06 -19.67
C ALA A 152 2.28 0.29 -18.80
N LEU A 153 2.63 -0.55 -17.81
CA LEU A 153 3.79 -0.33 -16.94
C LEU A 153 5.11 -0.30 -17.74
N HIS A 154 5.30 -1.21 -18.70
CA HIS A 154 6.50 -1.29 -19.52
C HIS A 154 6.65 -0.11 -20.51
N THR A 155 5.57 0.59 -20.81
CA THR A 155 5.57 1.76 -21.71
C THR A 155 5.62 3.10 -20.98
N VAL A 156 5.62 3.10 -19.66
CA VAL A 156 5.74 4.34 -18.87
C VAL A 156 7.08 5.03 -19.14
N ARG A 157 7.01 6.30 -19.49
CA ARG A 157 8.19 7.17 -19.59
C ARG A 157 8.67 7.57 -18.20
N PHE A 158 9.29 6.65 -17.49
CA PHE A 158 9.63 6.76 -16.07
C PHE A 158 10.47 8.01 -15.74
N ALA A 159 11.34 8.46 -16.64
CA ALA A 159 12.16 9.65 -16.45
C ALA A 159 11.30 10.94 -16.37
N GLU A 160 10.21 11.02 -17.16
CA GLU A 160 9.26 12.14 -17.14
C GLU A 160 8.35 12.13 -15.90
N ARG A 161 8.38 11.03 -15.13
CA ARG A 161 7.59 10.80 -13.92
C ARG A 161 8.38 10.94 -12.62
N GLY A 162 9.56 11.57 -12.67
CA GLY A 162 10.42 11.72 -11.49
C GLY A 162 11.13 10.45 -11.04
N LEU A 163 11.12 9.38 -11.86
CA LEU A 163 11.69 8.09 -11.53
C LEU A 163 13.06 7.83 -12.22
N ALA A 164 13.68 8.84 -12.81
CA ALA A 164 14.94 8.71 -13.53
C ALA A 164 16.09 8.15 -12.65
N SER A 165 16.10 8.49 -11.37
CA SER A 165 17.10 8.04 -10.39
C SER A 165 16.66 6.79 -9.60
N TYR A 166 15.50 6.22 -9.91
CA TYR A 166 14.94 5.09 -9.14
C TYR A 166 15.78 3.81 -9.26
N GLY A 167 16.28 3.51 -10.45
CA GLY A 167 17.14 2.37 -10.74
C GLY A 167 18.57 2.78 -11.04
N LYS A 168 19.49 1.82 -11.02
CA LYS A 168 20.85 2.04 -11.52
C LYS A 168 20.81 1.99 -13.05
N PRO A 169 21.23 3.03 -13.77
CA PRO A 169 21.39 2.94 -15.21
C PRO A 169 22.58 1.99 -15.52
N GLY A 170 22.39 1.06 -16.45
CA GLY A 170 23.42 0.13 -16.89
C GLY A 170 22.94 -1.31 -17.02
N ASN A 171 23.87 -2.19 -17.36
CA ASN A 171 23.60 -3.62 -17.46
C ASN A 171 23.39 -4.22 -16.05
N TYR A 172 22.33 -4.98 -15.92
CA TYR A 172 22.05 -5.82 -14.76
C TYR A 172 22.83 -7.12 -14.86
#